data_e57af7b741669778edfce83099a26602
#
_entry.id   e57af7b741669778edfce83099a26602
#
_cell.length_a   1.000
_cell.length_b   1.000
_cell.length_c   1.000
_cell.angle_alpha   90.00
_cell.angle_beta   90.00
_cell.angle_gamma   90.00
#
_symmetry.space_group_name_H-M   'P 1'
#
loop_
_entity.id
_entity.type
_entity.pdbx_description
1 polymer ?
#
loop_
_entity_poly.entity_id
_entity_poly.type
_entity_poly.pdbx_seq_one_letter_code
_entity_poly.pdbx_strand_id
1 'polypeptide(L)'
;MTRGMRIPVEMLGQSGCRLSFAQATLYLDPYLSNSVQELDAPDLARQIPISRQPESVTDADWVLITHAHIDHCDPHTLPKLAKSSPRARFVGPFAVVGALIGWGVAAERISIASEKWLELAPDLRLLAIPAAHPEITRDAEGNLNCVGYVLDYAGQRIYLAGDTSARQEIIDTLVANGPIDTAFLPVNEHNFFRGRRGIIGNMSVREAFQMGTEIGAKQVVAVHWDMFAINAVDPDEIRLVHQRTRPGFSLLLNPRVINLGNVQASIIIRTLNEATHLESLLQGIANQQTDGIEPEVILVDSGSTDGTLAIAERYGCRIHHISRDQFSFGRSLNMGCEAANGEILVLISGHCVPTGTEWLQQLCQPILDGAADYIYGRQVGSPDSHYSERRIFAKYYPEHSRIPQDGFFCNNANSALSRAAWDHHRFDEELTGLEDMELAQRLVRAGGKTAYVAGASVVHHHSESWPQVRRRFEREAIALQKIMPQVHVNLFDVLRYIVSSVCKDLQSARREGASQSSLMDIVSYRWNQYLGSWKGNHQHRKLSHAEKEKYFFPH
;
A
#
# COMPACT_ATOMS: atom_id res chain seq x y z
N MET A 1 10.05 0.05 -21.59
CA MET A 1 9.96 0.01 -20.11
C MET A 1 8.96 -1.09 -19.76
N THR A 2 9.38 -2.08 -19.00
CA THR A 2 8.49 -3.16 -18.55
C THR A 2 7.51 -2.59 -17.54
N ARG A 3 6.22 -2.71 -17.82
CA ARG A 3 5.11 -2.33 -16.92
C ARG A 3 5.28 -3.09 -15.61
N GLY A 4 5.14 -2.43 -14.45
CA GLY A 4 5.19 -3.10 -13.15
C GLY A 4 4.14 -4.22 -13.08
N MET A 5 4.51 -5.35 -12.49
CA MET A 5 3.61 -6.49 -12.32
C MET A 5 3.30 -6.70 -10.85
N ARG A 6 2.04 -6.93 -10.54
CA ARG A 6 1.58 -7.25 -9.18
C ARG A 6 1.36 -8.75 -9.05
N ILE A 7 2.08 -9.37 -8.13
CA ILE A 7 1.99 -10.81 -7.86
C ILE A 7 1.23 -11.00 -6.53
N PRO A 8 0.03 -11.59 -6.55
CA PRO A 8 -0.66 -11.98 -5.34
C PRO A 8 0.17 -12.97 -4.53
N VAL A 9 0.29 -12.71 -3.22
CA VAL A 9 1.04 -13.54 -2.27
C VAL A 9 0.12 -13.95 -1.13
N GLU A 10 0.21 -15.21 -0.71
CA GLU A 10 -0.35 -15.69 0.54
C GLU A 10 0.79 -16.25 1.39
N MET A 11 1.06 -15.63 2.53
CA MET A 11 2.06 -16.13 3.48
C MET A 11 1.46 -17.32 4.24
N LEU A 12 2.17 -18.44 4.26
CA LEU A 12 1.75 -19.69 4.92
C LEU A 12 2.38 -19.86 6.30
N GLY A 13 3.28 -18.92 6.66
CA GLY A 13 4.10 -18.95 7.87
C GLY A 13 5.48 -19.57 7.64
N GLN A 14 6.41 -19.38 8.56
CA GLN A 14 7.84 -19.68 8.40
C GLN A 14 8.39 -18.96 7.14
N SER A 15 9.06 -19.72 6.25
CA SER A 15 9.46 -19.25 4.92
C SER A 15 8.40 -19.52 3.85
N GLY A 16 7.30 -20.19 4.22
CA GLY A 16 6.29 -20.68 3.28
C GLY A 16 5.44 -19.58 2.67
N CYS A 17 5.27 -19.64 1.35
CA CYS A 17 4.35 -18.74 0.65
C CYS A 17 3.74 -19.40 -0.59
N ARG A 18 2.58 -18.86 -1.01
CA ARG A 18 1.95 -19.12 -2.29
C ARG A 18 2.06 -17.87 -3.16
N LEU A 19 2.60 -18.02 -4.36
CA LEU A 19 2.72 -16.97 -5.37
C LEU A 19 1.83 -17.29 -6.56
N SER A 20 1.01 -16.32 -7.01
CA SER A 20 0.10 -16.51 -8.14
C SER A 20 0.57 -15.69 -9.34
N PHE A 21 1.15 -16.37 -10.34
CA PHE A 21 1.48 -15.80 -11.63
C PHE A 21 0.31 -15.99 -12.61
N ALA A 22 0.32 -15.27 -13.73
CA ALA A 22 -0.77 -15.37 -14.70
C ALA A 22 -0.92 -16.81 -15.29
N GLN A 23 0.20 -17.56 -15.38
CA GLN A 23 0.24 -18.87 -16.03
C GLN A 23 0.49 -20.03 -15.06
N ALA A 24 0.84 -19.75 -13.80
CA ALA A 24 1.18 -20.78 -12.82
C ALA A 24 0.98 -20.31 -11.37
N THR A 25 0.59 -21.23 -10.52
CA THR A 25 0.59 -21.07 -9.06
C THR A 25 1.73 -21.88 -8.45
N LEU A 26 2.52 -21.20 -7.63
CA LEU A 26 3.72 -21.75 -7.02
C LEU A 26 3.58 -21.75 -5.50
N TYR A 27 3.95 -22.83 -4.86
CA TYR A 27 4.09 -22.96 -3.41
C TYR A 27 5.56 -23.13 -3.06
N LEU A 28 6.06 -22.32 -2.12
CA LEU A 28 7.38 -22.48 -1.50
C LEU A 28 7.18 -23.02 -0.08
N ASP A 29 7.93 -24.07 0.29
CA ASP A 29 8.01 -24.63 1.63
C ASP A 29 6.65 -24.68 2.37
N PRO A 30 5.59 -25.28 1.79
CA PRO A 30 4.26 -25.23 2.39
C PRO A 30 4.23 -26.08 3.68
N TYR A 31 4.32 -25.42 4.84
CA TYR A 31 4.18 -26.04 6.16
C TYR A 31 2.74 -25.83 6.66
N LEU A 32 1.84 -26.75 6.33
CA LEU A 32 0.40 -26.68 6.60
C LEU A 32 -0.06 -27.75 7.62
N SER A 33 0.82 -28.15 8.55
CA SER A 33 0.53 -29.14 9.58
C SER A 33 1.16 -28.74 10.92
N ASN A 34 1.09 -29.65 11.89
CA ASN A 34 1.80 -29.53 13.16
C ASN A 34 2.95 -30.58 13.26
N SER A 35 3.49 -31.02 12.13
CA SER A 35 4.45 -32.14 12.09
C SER A 35 5.71 -31.87 12.93
N VAL A 36 6.20 -30.63 13.03
CA VAL A 36 7.32 -30.28 13.92
C VAL A 36 7.00 -30.66 15.37
N GLN A 37 5.85 -30.23 15.88
CA GLN A 37 5.43 -30.54 17.25
C GLN A 37 5.15 -32.04 17.46
N GLU A 38 4.59 -32.69 16.45
CA GLU A 38 4.15 -34.08 16.55
C GLU A 38 5.28 -35.09 16.38
N LEU A 39 6.31 -34.78 15.56
CA LEU A 39 7.32 -35.75 15.13
C LEU A 39 8.74 -35.42 15.56
N ASP A 40 9.05 -34.14 15.85
CA ASP A 40 10.42 -33.68 16.09
C ASP A 40 10.58 -33.01 17.45
N ALA A 41 9.89 -31.90 17.68
CA ALA A 41 10.08 -31.06 18.87
C ALA A 41 8.73 -30.72 19.52
N PRO A 42 8.25 -31.50 20.51
CA PRO A 42 6.93 -31.33 21.13
C PRO A 42 6.68 -29.96 21.79
N ASP A 43 7.71 -29.23 22.11
CA ASP A 43 7.66 -27.89 22.69
C ASP A 43 7.60 -26.77 21.63
N LEU A 44 7.69 -27.09 20.34
CA LEU A 44 7.60 -26.16 19.22
C LEU A 44 6.18 -26.17 18.64
N ALA A 45 5.22 -25.62 19.40
CA ALA A 45 3.86 -25.42 18.93
C ALA A 45 3.78 -24.22 17.98
N ARG A 46 2.99 -24.35 16.91
CA ARG A 46 2.69 -23.24 15.99
C ARG A 46 2.04 -22.07 16.73
N GLN A 47 2.47 -20.84 16.42
CA GLN A 47 1.87 -19.61 16.93
C GLN A 47 0.80 -19.06 15.98
N ILE A 48 0.87 -19.40 14.68
CA ILE A 48 -0.08 -18.95 13.67
C ILE A 48 -0.98 -20.12 13.21
N PRO A 49 -2.26 -19.86 12.91
CA PRO A 49 -3.16 -20.89 12.45
C PRO A 49 -2.75 -21.45 11.08
N ILE A 50 -3.12 -22.70 10.81
CA ILE A 50 -3.01 -23.29 9.48
C ILE A 50 -4.01 -22.58 8.56
N SER A 51 -3.50 -21.86 7.55
CA SER A 51 -4.32 -21.03 6.67
C SER A 51 -5.26 -21.85 5.76
N ARG A 52 -4.83 -23.06 5.39
CA ARG A 52 -5.63 -24.01 4.59
C ARG A 52 -5.21 -25.46 4.87
N GLN A 53 -6.14 -26.38 4.72
CA GLN A 53 -5.81 -27.80 4.85
C GLN A 53 -5.04 -28.28 3.60
N PRO A 54 -4.01 -29.13 3.74
CA PRO A 54 -3.23 -29.65 2.60
C PRO A 54 -4.10 -30.29 1.52
N GLU A 55 -5.17 -30.99 1.91
CA GLU A 55 -6.12 -31.64 1.01
C GLU A 55 -6.96 -30.65 0.20
N SER A 56 -7.07 -29.40 0.63
CA SER A 56 -7.80 -28.34 -0.09
C SER A 56 -6.94 -27.62 -1.12
N VAL A 57 -5.64 -27.88 -1.17
CA VAL A 57 -4.72 -27.29 -2.16
C VAL A 57 -4.90 -28.02 -3.50
N THR A 58 -5.67 -27.44 -4.40
CA THR A 58 -5.99 -28.01 -5.72
C THR A 58 -5.43 -27.22 -6.89
N ASP A 59 -4.76 -26.11 -6.60
CA ASP A 59 -4.28 -25.09 -7.56
C ASP A 59 -2.76 -25.03 -7.68
N ALA A 60 -2.01 -25.94 -7.06
CA ALA A 60 -0.56 -25.97 -7.21
C ALA A 60 -0.15 -26.48 -8.59
N ASP A 61 0.63 -25.68 -9.31
CA ASP A 61 1.34 -26.10 -10.52
C ASP A 61 2.79 -26.50 -10.17
N TRP A 62 3.42 -25.77 -9.26
CA TRP A 62 4.77 -26.03 -8.77
C TRP A 62 4.87 -25.95 -7.25
N VAL A 63 5.65 -26.86 -6.67
CA VAL A 63 5.99 -26.87 -5.25
C VAL A 63 7.51 -26.88 -5.13
N LEU A 64 8.06 -25.82 -4.59
CA LEU A 64 9.49 -25.64 -4.36
C LEU A 64 9.79 -25.93 -2.90
N ILE A 65 10.79 -26.77 -2.64
CA ILE A 65 11.24 -27.09 -1.30
C ILE A 65 12.73 -26.75 -1.18
N THR A 66 13.07 -25.94 -0.18
CA THR A 66 14.43 -25.39 -0.05
C THR A 66 15.41 -26.38 0.57
N HIS A 67 14.96 -27.19 1.53
CA HIS A 67 15.79 -28.21 2.21
C HIS A 67 14.92 -29.25 2.96
N ALA A 68 15.57 -30.23 3.59
CA ALA A 68 14.86 -31.40 4.14
C ALA A 68 14.36 -31.23 5.59
N HIS A 69 14.51 -30.07 6.25
CA HIS A 69 13.92 -29.88 7.58
C HIS A 69 12.40 -29.97 7.54
N ILE A 70 11.82 -30.47 8.62
CA ILE A 70 10.42 -30.87 8.70
C ILE A 70 9.42 -29.69 8.54
N ASP A 71 9.82 -28.48 8.90
CA ASP A 71 9.03 -27.24 8.72
C ASP A 71 9.13 -26.63 7.30
N HIS A 72 9.90 -27.27 6.39
CA HIS A 72 10.01 -26.95 4.96
C HIS A 72 9.61 -28.16 4.09
N CYS A 73 10.10 -29.34 4.43
CA CYS A 73 9.77 -30.60 3.78
C CYS A 73 8.80 -31.41 4.65
N ASP A 74 7.57 -30.93 4.78
CA ASP A 74 6.56 -31.39 5.73
C ASP A 74 5.92 -32.72 5.31
N PRO A 75 6.13 -33.82 6.09
CA PRO A 75 5.58 -35.14 5.76
C PRO A 75 4.07 -35.22 5.90
N HIS A 76 3.43 -34.30 6.63
CA HIS A 76 1.98 -34.27 6.79
C HIS A 76 1.29 -33.36 5.76
N THR A 77 2.04 -32.48 5.08
CA THR A 77 1.52 -31.58 4.04
C THR A 77 1.80 -32.11 2.63
N LEU A 78 3.08 -32.39 2.30
CA LEU A 78 3.49 -32.63 0.92
C LEU A 78 2.82 -33.85 0.26
N PRO A 79 2.67 -35.00 0.92
CA PRO A 79 1.98 -36.15 0.33
C PRO A 79 0.50 -35.88 0.03
N LYS A 80 -0.18 -35.14 0.92
CA LYS A 80 -1.59 -34.78 0.77
C LYS A 80 -1.78 -33.76 -0.34
N LEU A 81 -0.92 -32.73 -0.39
CA LEU A 81 -0.87 -31.74 -1.46
C LEU A 81 -0.58 -32.40 -2.82
N ALA A 82 0.36 -33.32 -2.87
CA ALA A 82 0.68 -34.07 -4.11
C ALA A 82 -0.52 -34.86 -4.65
N LYS A 83 -1.39 -35.35 -3.75
CA LYS A 83 -2.62 -36.07 -4.09
C LYS A 83 -3.74 -35.11 -4.53
N SER A 84 -3.92 -33.98 -3.83
CA SER A 84 -4.99 -33.00 -4.12
C SER A 84 -4.67 -32.14 -5.35
N SER A 85 -3.38 -31.92 -5.66
CA SER A 85 -2.88 -31.26 -6.86
C SER A 85 -2.12 -32.27 -7.76
N PRO A 86 -2.80 -33.17 -8.49
CA PRO A 86 -2.15 -34.28 -9.21
C PRO A 86 -1.25 -33.81 -10.36
N ARG A 87 -1.40 -32.58 -10.84
CA ARG A 87 -0.54 -31.98 -11.89
C ARG A 87 0.67 -31.25 -11.34
N ALA A 88 0.70 -30.99 -10.02
CA ALA A 88 1.81 -30.25 -9.39
C ALA A 88 3.15 -30.97 -9.62
N ARG A 89 4.17 -30.20 -9.98
CA ARG A 89 5.55 -30.63 -10.12
C ARG A 89 6.35 -30.13 -8.90
N PHE A 90 7.35 -30.88 -8.49
CA PHE A 90 8.13 -30.61 -7.30
C PHE A 90 9.59 -30.34 -7.69
N VAL A 91 10.21 -29.39 -6.99
CA VAL A 91 11.64 -29.09 -7.13
C VAL A 91 12.26 -29.00 -5.75
N GLY A 92 13.37 -29.69 -5.52
CA GLY A 92 14.10 -29.64 -4.24
C GLY A 92 15.48 -30.29 -4.33
N PRO A 93 16.32 -30.15 -3.29
CA PRO A 93 17.57 -30.88 -3.13
C PRO A 93 17.39 -32.40 -3.16
N PHE A 94 18.48 -33.14 -3.34
CA PHE A 94 18.44 -34.60 -3.47
C PHE A 94 17.74 -35.30 -2.28
N ALA A 95 18.01 -34.85 -1.05
CA ALA A 95 17.34 -35.40 0.15
C ALA A 95 15.82 -35.22 0.12
N VAL A 96 15.33 -34.07 -0.39
CA VAL A 96 13.90 -33.80 -0.58
C VAL A 96 13.31 -34.71 -1.65
N VAL A 97 14.02 -34.93 -2.75
CA VAL A 97 13.62 -35.86 -3.82
C VAL A 97 13.40 -37.27 -3.25
N GLY A 98 14.35 -37.75 -2.45
CA GLY A 98 14.24 -39.06 -1.76
C GLY A 98 13.02 -39.14 -0.84
N ALA A 99 12.74 -38.11 -0.07
CA ALA A 99 11.57 -38.04 0.79
C ALA A 99 10.25 -38.10 -0.01
N LEU A 100 10.13 -37.27 -1.05
CA LEU A 100 8.95 -37.23 -1.93
C LEU A 100 8.67 -38.57 -2.59
N ILE A 101 9.69 -39.26 -3.11
CA ILE A 101 9.57 -40.61 -3.70
C ILE A 101 9.10 -41.58 -2.61
N GLY A 102 9.71 -41.53 -1.42
CA GLY A 102 9.32 -42.36 -0.27
C GLY A 102 7.88 -42.17 0.17
N TRP A 103 7.30 -41.00 -0.06
CA TRP A 103 5.89 -40.68 0.21
C TRP A 103 4.96 -40.97 -0.96
N GLY A 104 5.48 -41.55 -2.05
CA GLY A 104 4.67 -42.00 -3.19
C GLY A 104 4.41 -40.91 -4.23
N VAL A 105 5.16 -39.82 -4.24
CA VAL A 105 5.10 -38.86 -5.34
C VAL A 105 5.83 -39.45 -6.55
N ALA A 106 5.19 -39.47 -7.71
CA ALA A 106 5.74 -40.06 -8.93
C ALA A 106 7.02 -39.33 -9.38
N ALA A 107 8.08 -40.08 -9.70
CA ALA A 107 9.40 -39.53 -9.99
C ALA A 107 9.41 -38.54 -11.17
N GLU A 108 8.54 -38.74 -12.16
CA GLU A 108 8.38 -37.84 -13.31
C GLU A 108 7.81 -36.46 -12.96
N ARG A 109 7.27 -36.32 -11.76
CA ARG A 109 6.81 -35.04 -11.20
C ARG A 109 7.88 -34.30 -10.41
N ILE A 110 9.04 -34.91 -10.18
CA ILE A 110 10.07 -34.39 -9.28
C ILE A 110 11.32 -34.02 -10.10
N SER A 111 11.90 -32.86 -9.81
CA SER A 111 13.14 -32.39 -10.38
C SER A 111 14.14 -32.04 -9.26
N ILE A 112 15.41 -32.38 -9.43
CA ILE A 112 16.46 -31.94 -8.52
C ILE A 112 16.71 -30.44 -8.74
N ALA A 113 16.81 -29.67 -7.66
CA ALA A 113 17.17 -28.26 -7.70
C ALA A 113 18.55 -28.07 -8.32
N SER A 114 18.67 -27.21 -9.31
CA SER A 114 19.88 -27.04 -10.12
C SER A 114 20.29 -25.58 -10.23
N GLU A 115 21.60 -25.33 -10.20
CA GLU A 115 22.23 -24.04 -10.49
C GLU A 115 22.17 -23.69 -12.00
N LYS A 116 21.16 -24.20 -12.70
CA LYS A 116 20.81 -23.88 -14.10
C LYS A 116 19.35 -23.48 -14.19
N TRP A 117 19.05 -22.54 -15.05
CA TRP A 117 17.68 -22.08 -15.26
C TRP A 117 16.75 -23.23 -15.73
N LEU A 118 15.68 -23.43 -14.99
CA LEU A 118 14.57 -24.34 -15.32
C LEU A 118 13.35 -23.50 -15.71
N GLU A 119 12.76 -23.79 -16.86
CA GLU A 119 11.51 -23.15 -17.28
C GLU A 119 10.32 -23.80 -16.58
N LEU A 120 9.52 -22.98 -15.88
CA LEU A 120 8.34 -23.42 -15.14
C LEU A 120 7.05 -23.19 -15.94
N ALA A 121 6.98 -22.06 -16.65
CA ALA A 121 5.87 -21.64 -17.51
C ALA A 121 6.39 -20.58 -18.49
N PRO A 122 5.62 -20.16 -19.52
CA PRO A 122 5.98 -19.04 -20.36
C PRO A 122 6.36 -17.81 -19.50
N ASP A 123 7.51 -17.23 -19.80
CA ASP A 123 8.10 -16.08 -19.08
C ASP A 123 8.42 -16.30 -17.58
N LEU A 124 8.32 -17.51 -17.05
CA LEU A 124 8.63 -17.86 -15.66
C LEU A 124 9.72 -18.93 -15.58
N ARG A 125 10.88 -18.57 -15.05
CA ARG A 125 12.04 -19.47 -14.88
C ARG A 125 12.51 -19.51 -13.42
N LEU A 126 13.14 -20.62 -13.05
CA LEU A 126 13.67 -20.91 -11.72
C LEU A 126 15.17 -21.18 -11.79
N LEU A 127 15.93 -20.63 -10.86
CA LEU A 127 17.34 -20.93 -10.62
C LEU A 127 17.55 -21.27 -9.15
N ALA A 128 18.18 -22.41 -8.84
CA ALA A 128 18.59 -22.68 -7.48
C ALA A 128 19.86 -21.90 -7.13
N ILE A 129 19.87 -21.31 -5.95
CA ILE A 129 20.97 -20.53 -5.36
C ILE A 129 21.49 -21.27 -4.14
N PRO A 130 22.81 -21.35 -3.89
CA PRO A 130 23.33 -21.92 -2.66
C PRO A 130 22.71 -21.28 -1.42
N ALA A 131 22.40 -22.08 -0.40
CA ALA A 131 21.99 -21.62 0.91
C ALA A 131 22.91 -22.18 2.00
N ALA A 132 23.24 -21.35 2.99
CA ALA A 132 24.12 -21.70 4.11
C ALA A 132 23.28 -21.97 5.37
N HIS A 133 23.04 -23.25 5.69
CA HIS A 133 22.23 -23.64 6.83
C HIS A 133 22.86 -24.76 7.68
N PRO A 134 23.84 -24.44 8.55
CA PRO A 134 24.53 -23.14 8.71
C PRO A 134 25.64 -22.88 7.67
N GLU A 135 26.08 -23.89 6.93
CA GLU A 135 27.12 -23.82 5.91
C GLU A 135 26.59 -24.29 4.55
N ILE A 136 27.22 -23.83 3.46
CA ILE A 136 26.93 -24.34 2.12
C ILE A 136 27.52 -25.74 2.03
N THR A 137 26.66 -26.73 1.84
CA THR A 137 27.06 -28.14 1.72
C THR A 137 26.52 -28.77 0.42
N ARG A 138 27.26 -29.76 -0.08
CA ARG A 138 26.93 -30.50 -1.29
C ARG A 138 26.97 -32.00 -1.04
N ASP A 139 26.20 -32.76 -1.78
CA ASP A 139 26.25 -34.22 -1.77
C ASP A 139 27.50 -34.76 -2.54
N ALA A 140 27.63 -36.08 -2.62
CA ALA A 140 28.74 -36.71 -3.30
C ALA A 140 28.77 -36.45 -4.82
N GLU A 141 27.63 -36.14 -5.41
CA GLU A 141 27.45 -35.81 -6.81
C GLU A 141 27.63 -34.30 -7.08
N GLY A 142 27.86 -33.49 -6.04
CA GLY A 142 28.09 -32.06 -6.11
C GLY A 142 26.80 -31.21 -6.09
N ASN A 143 25.60 -31.80 -5.88
CA ASN A 143 24.36 -31.05 -5.77
C ASN A 143 24.25 -30.38 -4.39
N LEU A 144 23.61 -29.22 -4.33
CA LEU A 144 23.37 -28.48 -3.08
C LEU A 144 22.42 -29.24 -2.14
N ASN A 145 22.72 -29.28 -0.84
CA ASN A 145 21.84 -29.86 0.18
C ASN A 145 20.77 -28.89 0.66
N CYS A 146 21.08 -27.58 0.66
CA CYS A 146 20.14 -26.50 0.95
C CYS A 146 20.22 -25.46 -0.16
N VAL A 147 19.06 -24.95 -0.59
CA VAL A 147 18.95 -23.97 -1.66
C VAL A 147 17.98 -22.86 -1.32
N GLY A 148 18.27 -21.66 -1.79
CA GLY A 148 17.26 -20.67 -2.11
C GLY A 148 16.90 -20.73 -3.59
N TYR A 149 15.95 -19.93 -4.02
CA TYR A 149 15.50 -19.89 -5.41
C TYR A 149 15.42 -18.46 -5.92
N VAL A 150 15.89 -18.21 -7.13
CA VAL A 150 15.57 -17.02 -7.90
C VAL A 150 14.51 -17.40 -8.94
N LEU A 151 13.36 -16.74 -8.88
CA LEU A 151 12.36 -16.74 -9.92
C LEU A 151 12.61 -15.55 -10.83
N ASP A 152 12.68 -15.78 -12.14
CA ASP A 152 12.69 -14.72 -13.16
C ASP A 152 11.33 -14.76 -13.86
N TYR A 153 10.54 -13.71 -13.69
CA TYR A 153 9.25 -13.54 -14.37
C TYR A 153 9.32 -12.34 -15.30
N ALA A 154 9.38 -12.62 -16.59
CA ALA A 154 9.51 -11.62 -17.65
C ALA A 154 10.66 -10.61 -17.44
N GLY A 155 11.80 -11.07 -16.90
CA GLY A 155 13.00 -10.26 -16.62
C GLY A 155 13.00 -9.56 -15.26
N GLN A 156 11.98 -9.76 -14.44
CA GLN A 156 11.92 -9.26 -13.05
C GLN A 156 12.11 -10.43 -12.07
N ARG A 157 12.83 -10.21 -10.98
CA ARG A 157 13.34 -11.31 -10.18
C ARG A 157 12.93 -11.27 -8.72
N ILE A 158 12.50 -12.44 -8.24
CA ILE A 158 12.15 -12.70 -6.84
C ILE A 158 13.18 -13.69 -6.29
N TYR A 159 13.85 -13.32 -5.21
CA TYR A 159 14.68 -14.24 -4.44
C TYR A 159 13.91 -14.80 -3.24
N LEU A 160 13.81 -16.10 -3.14
CA LEU A 160 13.20 -16.88 -2.06
C LEU A 160 14.35 -17.59 -1.33
N ALA A 161 14.80 -17.04 -0.22
CA ALA A 161 16.02 -17.50 0.42
C ALA A 161 15.90 -18.90 1.06
N GLY A 162 14.69 -19.27 1.54
CA GLY A 162 14.56 -20.38 2.47
C GLY A 162 15.32 -20.09 3.76
N ASP A 163 15.93 -21.11 4.36
CA ASP A 163 16.79 -20.96 5.53
C ASP A 163 18.25 -20.77 5.11
N THR A 164 18.82 -19.64 5.51
CA THR A 164 20.21 -19.29 5.17
C THR A 164 20.82 -18.27 6.11
N SER A 165 22.13 -18.37 6.33
CA SER A 165 22.98 -17.31 6.86
C SER A 165 23.57 -16.50 5.71
N ALA A 166 23.96 -15.25 5.95
CA ALA A 166 24.67 -14.45 4.96
C ALA A 166 26.07 -15.03 4.69
N ARG A 167 26.40 -15.20 3.40
CA ARG A 167 27.70 -15.63 2.91
C ARG A 167 28.04 -14.87 1.63
N GLN A 168 29.32 -14.53 1.46
CA GLN A 168 29.77 -13.79 0.27
C GLN A 168 29.44 -14.52 -1.03
N GLU A 169 29.61 -15.84 -1.07
CA GLU A 169 29.29 -16.67 -2.25
C GLU A 169 27.81 -16.52 -2.67
N ILE A 170 26.89 -16.44 -1.70
CA ILE A 170 25.45 -16.26 -1.98
C ILE A 170 25.22 -14.86 -2.53
N ILE A 171 25.80 -13.84 -1.92
CA ILE A 171 25.68 -12.44 -2.36
C ILE A 171 26.22 -12.28 -3.78
N ASP A 172 27.41 -12.78 -4.05
CA ASP A 172 28.05 -12.72 -5.37
C ASP A 172 27.19 -13.43 -6.44
N THR A 173 26.62 -14.60 -6.08
CA THR A 173 25.74 -15.36 -6.98
C THR A 173 24.46 -14.59 -7.28
N LEU A 174 23.85 -13.94 -6.28
CA LEU A 174 22.65 -13.14 -6.45
C LEU A 174 22.92 -11.86 -7.25
N VAL A 175 24.04 -11.18 -7.01
CA VAL A 175 24.46 -10.01 -7.78
C VAL A 175 24.71 -10.38 -9.25
N ALA A 176 25.36 -11.50 -9.52
CA ALA A 176 25.59 -12.00 -10.88
C ALA A 176 24.29 -12.36 -11.61
N ASN A 177 23.24 -12.75 -10.86
CA ASN A 177 21.92 -13.07 -11.38
C ASN A 177 20.88 -11.97 -11.07
N GLY A 178 21.30 -10.74 -10.71
CA GLY A 178 20.43 -9.60 -10.42
C GLY A 178 20.01 -8.81 -11.67
N PRO A 179 19.34 -7.67 -11.49
CA PRO A 179 18.87 -7.12 -10.21
C PRO A 179 17.74 -7.93 -9.57
N ILE A 180 17.63 -7.89 -8.25
CA ILE A 180 16.56 -8.54 -7.49
C ILE A 180 15.47 -7.51 -7.17
N ASP A 181 14.23 -7.74 -7.62
CA ASP A 181 13.12 -6.82 -7.32
C ASP A 181 12.56 -7.07 -5.92
N THR A 182 12.39 -8.34 -5.52
CA THR A 182 11.88 -8.70 -4.20
C THR A 182 12.71 -9.85 -3.59
N ALA A 183 13.13 -9.72 -2.35
CA ALA A 183 13.84 -10.78 -1.62
C ALA A 183 13.06 -11.20 -0.36
N PHE A 184 12.77 -12.49 -0.23
CA PHE A 184 12.22 -13.12 0.98
C PHE A 184 13.39 -13.59 1.82
N LEU A 185 13.65 -12.93 2.96
CA LEU A 185 14.83 -13.15 3.78
C LEU A 185 14.44 -13.60 5.19
N PRO A 186 15.01 -14.72 5.72
CA PRO A 186 14.76 -15.20 7.07
C PRO A 186 15.46 -14.30 8.10
N VAL A 187 14.77 -13.98 9.21
CA VAL A 187 15.26 -13.03 10.22
C VAL A 187 15.32 -13.61 11.64
N ASN A 188 15.18 -14.92 11.80
CA ASN A 188 15.21 -15.64 13.08
C ASN A 188 16.65 -16.00 13.50
N GLU A 189 17.44 -15.04 13.80
CA GLU A 189 18.88 -15.10 14.07
C GLU A 189 19.39 -16.37 14.77
N HIS A 190 20.59 -16.80 14.41
CA HIS A 190 21.36 -17.73 15.20
C HIS A 190 21.85 -17.07 16.50
N ASN A 191 21.60 -17.68 17.66
CA ASN A 191 22.16 -17.23 18.92
C ASN A 191 22.52 -18.39 19.83
N PHE A 192 23.30 -18.10 20.88
CA PHE A 192 23.82 -19.11 21.83
C PHE A 192 22.71 -19.97 22.46
N PHE A 193 21.58 -19.38 22.86
CA PHE A 193 20.53 -20.09 23.57
C PHE A 193 19.74 -21.01 22.63
N ARG A 194 19.51 -20.61 21.39
CA ARG A 194 18.91 -21.42 20.32
C ARG A 194 19.83 -22.57 19.95
N GLY A 195 21.11 -22.28 19.72
CA GLY A 195 22.12 -23.31 19.40
C GLY A 195 22.26 -24.40 20.46
N ARG A 196 22.17 -24.07 21.75
CA ARG A 196 22.17 -25.07 22.84
C ARG A 196 20.97 -26.03 22.79
N ARG A 197 19.90 -25.69 22.10
CA ARG A 197 18.71 -26.52 21.88
C ARG A 197 18.70 -27.20 20.51
N GLY A 198 19.81 -27.13 19.77
CA GLY A 198 19.91 -27.70 18.44
C GLY A 198 19.21 -26.89 17.35
N ILE A 199 18.68 -25.70 17.66
CA ILE A 199 18.01 -24.84 16.68
C ILE A 199 19.08 -24.12 15.85
N ILE A 200 19.11 -24.41 14.56
CA ILE A 200 19.95 -23.70 13.59
C ILE A 200 19.20 -22.42 13.21
N GLY A 201 19.71 -21.28 13.69
CA GLY A 201 19.14 -19.98 13.32
C GLY A 201 19.68 -19.51 11.98
N ASN A 202 19.05 -18.48 11.45
CA ASN A 202 19.39 -17.85 10.17
C ASN A 202 20.07 -16.49 10.39
N MET A 203 19.80 -15.52 9.56
CA MET A 203 20.28 -14.15 9.71
C MET A 203 19.58 -13.42 10.86
N SER A 204 20.30 -12.51 11.51
CA SER A 204 19.64 -11.45 12.30
C SER A 204 18.90 -10.48 11.37
N VAL A 205 17.98 -9.69 11.92
CA VAL A 205 17.29 -8.64 11.14
C VAL A 205 18.27 -7.70 10.46
N ARG A 206 19.39 -7.36 11.13
CA ARG A 206 20.42 -6.48 10.58
C ARG A 206 21.19 -7.11 9.43
N GLU A 207 21.57 -8.37 9.56
CA GLU A 207 22.26 -9.12 8.50
C GLU A 207 21.37 -9.30 7.27
N ALA A 208 20.10 -9.64 7.47
CA ALA A 208 19.12 -9.76 6.39
C ALA A 208 18.96 -8.42 5.64
N PHE A 209 18.90 -7.30 6.37
CA PHE A 209 18.79 -5.98 5.74
C PHE A 209 20.08 -5.54 5.05
N GLN A 210 21.25 -5.89 5.61
CA GLN A 210 22.53 -5.66 4.94
C GLN A 210 22.60 -6.48 3.64
N MET A 211 22.26 -7.76 3.69
CA MET A 211 22.19 -8.62 2.51
C MET A 211 21.22 -8.06 1.45
N GLY A 212 20.01 -7.65 1.86
CA GLY A 212 19.02 -7.03 0.97
C GLY A 212 19.58 -5.79 0.26
N THR A 213 20.36 -4.97 0.98
CA THR A 213 21.04 -3.79 0.40
C THR A 213 22.13 -4.19 -0.59
N GLU A 214 22.97 -5.15 -0.26
CA GLU A 214 24.10 -5.58 -1.10
C GLU A 214 23.64 -6.25 -2.40
N ILE A 215 22.55 -7.01 -2.37
CA ILE A 215 21.96 -7.61 -3.59
C ILE A 215 21.10 -6.63 -4.38
N GLY A 216 20.97 -5.38 -3.93
CA GLY A 216 20.19 -4.34 -4.60
C GLY A 216 18.70 -4.61 -4.65
N ALA A 217 18.14 -5.29 -3.63
CA ALA A 217 16.71 -5.56 -3.56
C ALA A 217 15.91 -4.27 -3.46
N LYS A 218 14.77 -4.18 -4.18
CA LYS A 218 13.83 -3.05 -4.09
C LYS A 218 12.81 -3.25 -2.98
N GLN A 219 12.47 -4.51 -2.69
CA GLN A 219 11.57 -4.91 -1.62
C GLN A 219 12.19 -6.07 -0.84
N VAL A 220 12.05 -6.06 0.48
CA VAL A 220 12.43 -7.18 1.35
C VAL A 220 11.20 -7.64 2.13
N VAL A 221 10.84 -8.91 1.97
CA VAL A 221 9.85 -9.61 2.78
C VAL A 221 10.59 -10.33 3.89
N ALA A 222 10.39 -9.91 5.15
CA ALA A 222 10.94 -10.64 6.28
C ALA A 222 10.12 -11.92 6.52
N VAL A 223 10.79 -13.06 6.58
CA VAL A 223 10.17 -14.39 6.79
C VAL A 223 10.82 -15.12 7.97
N HIS A 224 10.26 -16.24 8.36
CA HIS A 224 10.76 -17.12 9.42
C HIS A 224 10.83 -16.45 10.81
N TRP A 225 9.86 -15.59 11.13
CA TRP A 225 9.86 -14.82 12.39
C TRP A 225 8.63 -15.04 13.27
N ASP A 226 7.59 -15.74 12.79
CA ASP A 226 6.25 -15.73 13.36
C ASP A 226 5.71 -17.11 13.80
N MET A 227 6.41 -18.21 13.46
CA MET A 227 5.85 -19.56 13.61
C MET A 227 6.01 -20.15 15.00
N PHE A 228 7.20 -20.13 15.58
CA PHE A 228 7.51 -20.77 16.87
C PHE A 228 7.97 -19.76 17.89
N ALA A 229 7.38 -19.75 19.10
CA ALA A 229 7.65 -18.74 20.13
C ALA A 229 9.14 -18.55 20.45
N ILE A 230 9.90 -19.64 20.51
CA ILE A 230 11.34 -19.57 20.81
C ILE A 230 12.17 -19.03 19.64
N ASN A 231 11.63 -19.08 18.44
CA ASN A 231 12.29 -18.67 17.20
C ASN A 231 11.66 -17.40 16.62
N ALA A 232 10.66 -16.84 17.31
CA ALA A 232 9.96 -15.63 16.88
C ALA A 232 10.85 -14.38 17.05
N VAL A 233 10.59 -13.40 16.19
CA VAL A 233 11.11 -12.03 16.28
C VAL A 233 9.91 -11.09 16.33
N ASP A 234 9.97 -10.09 17.22
CA ASP A 234 8.89 -9.10 17.33
C ASP A 234 8.81 -8.27 16.04
N PRO A 235 7.64 -8.18 15.38
CA PRO A 235 7.49 -7.37 14.18
C PRO A 235 7.82 -5.88 14.40
N ASP A 236 7.68 -5.36 15.61
CA ASP A 236 8.05 -3.98 15.92
C ASP A 236 9.57 -3.81 16.00
N GLU A 237 10.32 -4.85 16.42
CA GLU A 237 11.78 -4.87 16.30
C GLU A 237 12.22 -4.79 14.84
N ILE A 238 11.61 -5.61 13.96
CA ILE A 238 11.92 -5.61 12.52
C ILE A 238 11.67 -4.21 11.93
N ARG A 239 10.53 -3.61 12.23
CA ARG A 239 10.19 -2.24 11.79
C ARG A 239 11.16 -1.19 12.33
N LEU A 240 11.52 -1.29 13.62
CA LEU A 240 12.44 -0.35 14.25
C LEU A 240 13.83 -0.40 13.61
N VAL A 241 14.34 -1.61 13.33
CA VAL A 241 15.63 -1.77 12.64
C VAL A 241 15.57 -1.13 11.26
N HIS A 242 14.51 -1.37 10.48
CA HIS A 242 14.32 -0.75 9.16
C HIS A 242 14.30 0.78 9.25
N GLN A 243 13.53 1.35 10.17
CA GLN A 243 13.46 2.81 10.38
C GLN A 243 14.81 3.42 10.78
N ARG A 244 15.62 2.70 11.55
CA ARG A 244 16.92 3.17 12.04
C ARG A 244 18.03 3.05 11.00
N THR A 245 18.05 1.96 10.24
CA THR A 245 19.08 1.71 9.22
C THR A 245 18.76 2.41 7.89
N ARG A 246 17.49 2.68 7.61
CA ARG A 246 17.00 3.29 6.37
C ARG A 246 17.61 2.66 5.12
N PRO A 247 17.50 1.35 4.92
CA PRO A 247 17.99 0.72 3.72
C PRO A 247 17.22 1.20 2.49
N GLY A 248 17.81 1.11 1.31
CA GLY A 248 17.23 1.56 0.04
C GLY A 248 16.09 0.69 -0.50
N PHE A 249 15.44 -0.13 0.32
CA PHE A 249 14.32 -1.00 -0.06
C PHE A 249 13.10 -0.79 0.85
N SER A 250 11.91 -1.14 0.34
CA SER A 250 10.70 -1.22 1.18
C SER A 250 10.63 -2.53 1.95
N LEU A 251 10.26 -2.46 3.24
CA LEU A 251 10.06 -3.63 4.10
C LEU A 251 8.60 -4.08 4.03
N LEU A 252 8.38 -5.37 3.76
CA LEU A 252 7.07 -6.01 3.76
C LEU A 252 6.99 -7.06 4.88
N LEU A 253 5.94 -6.99 5.71
CA LEU A 253 5.60 -8.01 6.70
C LEU A 253 4.24 -8.60 6.37
N ASN A 254 4.19 -9.90 6.10
CA ASN A 254 2.97 -10.63 5.70
C ASN A 254 2.24 -9.96 4.50
N PRO A 255 2.92 -9.71 3.36
CA PRO A 255 2.31 -9.06 2.22
C PRO A 255 1.22 -9.94 1.60
N ARG A 256 0.19 -9.29 1.02
CA ARG A 256 -0.79 -9.94 0.15
C ARG A 256 -0.45 -9.81 -1.32
N VAL A 257 0.43 -8.88 -1.63
CA VAL A 257 0.91 -8.57 -2.99
C VAL A 257 2.35 -8.14 -2.89
N ILE A 258 3.17 -8.59 -3.84
CA ILE A 258 4.50 -8.02 -4.11
C ILE A 258 4.47 -7.32 -5.46
N ASN A 259 5.24 -6.26 -5.60
CA ASN A 259 5.33 -5.49 -6.82
C ASN A 259 6.66 -5.80 -7.50
N LEU A 260 6.61 -6.17 -8.77
CA LEU A 260 7.80 -6.38 -9.57
C LEU A 260 8.00 -5.20 -10.52
N GLY A 261 9.21 -4.63 -10.54
CA GLY A 261 9.51 -3.41 -11.28
C GLY A 261 8.88 -2.16 -10.66
N ASN A 262 8.88 -1.07 -11.41
CA ASN A 262 8.33 0.19 -10.94
C ASN A 262 6.82 0.22 -11.14
N VAL A 263 6.09 0.64 -10.11
CA VAL A 263 4.63 0.88 -10.17
C VAL A 263 4.39 2.29 -10.68
N GLN A 264 3.60 2.44 -11.72
CA GLN A 264 3.23 3.75 -12.22
C GLN A 264 2.14 4.39 -11.35
N ALA A 265 2.39 5.60 -10.85
CA ALA A 265 1.42 6.42 -10.14
C ALA A 265 1.03 7.64 -11.00
N SER A 266 -0.26 7.80 -11.26
CA SER A 266 -0.78 8.96 -12.00
C SER A 266 -1.27 10.01 -11.03
N ILE A 267 -0.61 11.17 -11.00
CA ILE A 267 -0.98 12.30 -10.16
C ILE A 267 -1.95 13.18 -10.94
N ILE A 268 -3.21 13.19 -10.52
CA ILE A 268 -4.31 13.88 -11.15
C ILE A 268 -4.57 15.19 -10.40
N ILE A 269 -4.39 16.30 -11.06
CA ILE A 269 -4.56 17.66 -10.50
C ILE A 269 -5.76 18.32 -11.19
N ARG A 270 -6.77 18.69 -10.41
CA ARG A 270 -7.86 19.52 -10.91
C ARG A 270 -7.51 21.00 -10.76
N THR A 271 -7.75 21.80 -11.80
CA THR A 271 -7.41 23.21 -11.81
C THR A 271 -8.53 24.11 -12.36
N LEU A 272 -8.63 25.30 -11.74
CA LEU A 272 -9.32 26.48 -12.26
C LEU A 272 -8.67 27.72 -11.64
N ASN A 273 -7.81 28.42 -12.41
CA ASN A 273 -7.09 29.61 -11.98
C ASN A 273 -6.20 29.38 -10.73
N GLU A 274 -5.31 28.40 -10.83
CA GLU A 274 -4.42 27.95 -9.74
C GLU A 274 -2.97 28.45 -9.90
N ALA A 275 -2.71 29.44 -10.76
CA ALA A 275 -1.35 29.94 -11.05
C ALA A 275 -0.55 30.32 -9.79
N THR A 276 -1.22 30.76 -8.73
CA THR A 276 -0.59 31.18 -7.47
C THR A 276 0.12 30.01 -6.75
N HIS A 277 -0.43 28.81 -6.82
CA HIS A 277 0.06 27.68 -6.02
C HIS A 277 0.57 26.51 -6.87
N LEU A 278 0.15 26.42 -8.13
CA LEU A 278 0.45 25.29 -9.01
C LEU A 278 1.96 25.07 -9.23
N GLU A 279 2.74 26.15 -9.35
CA GLU A 279 4.19 26.03 -9.53
C GLU A 279 4.85 25.38 -8.31
N SER A 280 4.47 25.80 -7.10
CA SER A 280 4.98 25.20 -5.85
C SER A 280 4.56 23.73 -5.70
N LEU A 281 3.33 23.39 -6.11
CA LEU A 281 2.85 22.01 -6.14
C LEU A 281 3.69 21.16 -7.09
N LEU A 282 3.86 21.57 -8.34
CA LEU A 282 4.60 20.81 -9.36
C LEU A 282 6.09 20.67 -9.00
N GLN A 283 6.70 21.71 -8.44
CA GLN A 283 8.04 21.64 -7.88
C GLN A 283 8.11 20.63 -6.72
N GLY A 284 7.13 20.64 -5.81
CA GLY A 284 7.02 19.68 -4.72
C GLY A 284 6.89 18.23 -5.23
N ILE A 285 6.14 18.00 -6.31
CA ILE A 285 6.02 16.70 -6.97
C ILE A 285 7.35 16.29 -7.62
N ALA A 286 8.01 17.19 -8.34
CA ALA A 286 9.30 16.90 -9.01
C ALA A 286 10.42 16.53 -8.01
N ASN A 287 10.35 17.02 -6.79
CA ASN A 287 11.34 16.77 -5.73
C ASN A 287 11.03 15.53 -4.89
N GLN A 288 10.01 14.71 -5.23
CA GLN A 288 9.70 13.51 -4.47
C GLN A 288 10.76 12.43 -4.63
N GLN A 289 11.11 11.80 -3.52
CA GLN A 289 11.87 10.55 -3.50
C GLN A 289 10.88 9.40 -3.72
N THR A 290 11.05 8.66 -4.82
CA THR A 290 10.07 7.67 -5.26
C THR A 290 10.75 6.34 -5.54
N ASP A 291 10.98 5.56 -4.49
CA ASP A 291 11.57 4.22 -4.63
C ASP A 291 10.54 3.25 -5.22
N GLY A 292 10.78 2.82 -6.47
CA GLY A 292 9.89 1.89 -7.16
C GLY A 292 8.56 2.48 -7.64
N ILE A 293 8.36 3.80 -7.56
CA ILE A 293 7.18 4.50 -8.09
C ILE A 293 7.60 5.43 -9.22
N GLU A 294 6.97 5.29 -10.38
CA GLU A 294 7.13 6.21 -11.53
C GLU A 294 5.94 7.17 -11.61
N PRO A 295 6.09 8.45 -11.27
CA PRO A 295 5.01 9.41 -11.35
C PRO A 295 4.79 9.91 -12.79
N GLU A 296 3.53 10.02 -13.21
CA GLU A 296 3.09 10.87 -14.32
C GLU A 296 2.14 11.93 -13.77
N VAL A 297 2.09 13.10 -14.39
CA VAL A 297 1.22 14.21 -13.95
C VAL A 297 0.18 14.52 -15.01
N ILE A 298 -1.09 14.48 -14.60
CA ILE A 298 -2.25 14.78 -15.43
C ILE A 298 -2.99 15.96 -14.83
N LEU A 299 -3.20 16.98 -15.61
CA LEU A 299 -3.92 18.17 -15.20
C LEU A 299 -5.27 18.20 -15.90
N VAL A 300 -6.35 18.32 -15.13
CA VAL A 300 -7.72 18.49 -15.66
C VAL A 300 -8.15 19.93 -15.41
N ASP A 301 -8.14 20.73 -16.47
CA ASP A 301 -8.45 22.15 -16.42
C ASP A 301 -9.88 22.44 -16.81
N SER A 302 -10.58 23.24 -16.00
CA SER A 302 -11.98 23.62 -16.20
C SER A 302 -12.16 25.04 -16.75
N GLY A 303 -11.16 25.52 -17.52
CA GLY A 303 -11.20 26.81 -18.22
C GLY A 303 -10.45 27.93 -17.50
N SER A 304 -9.23 27.67 -17.07
CA SER A 304 -8.33 28.67 -16.48
C SER A 304 -7.98 29.76 -17.49
N THR A 305 -7.93 31.00 -17.00
CA THR A 305 -7.63 32.21 -17.79
C THR A 305 -6.41 32.96 -17.28
N ASP A 306 -5.78 32.46 -16.21
CA ASP A 306 -4.53 32.97 -15.63
C ASP A 306 -3.28 32.23 -16.19
N GLY A 307 -2.18 32.21 -15.50
CA GLY A 307 -0.95 31.51 -15.87
C GLY A 307 -0.95 29.99 -15.66
N THR A 308 -2.05 29.39 -15.21
CA THR A 308 -2.15 27.96 -14.82
C THR A 308 -1.64 27.02 -15.92
N LEU A 309 -2.14 27.17 -17.16
CA LEU A 309 -1.78 26.28 -18.27
C LEU A 309 -0.31 26.42 -18.67
N ALA A 310 0.21 27.64 -18.74
CA ALA A 310 1.61 27.86 -19.06
C ALA A 310 2.57 27.27 -18.02
N ILE A 311 2.18 27.25 -16.73
CA ILE A 311 2.93 26.58 -15.67
C ILE A 311 2.89 25.07 -15.91
N ALA A 312 1.73 24.49 -16.15
CA ALA A 312 1.57 23.05 -16.38
C ALA A 312 2.40 22.54 -17.58
N GLU A 313 2.41 23.29 -18.69
CA GLU A 313 3.21 22.98 -19.88
C GLU A 313 4.71 22.98 -19.59
N ARG A 314 5.23 23.94 -18.82
CA ARG A 314 6.65 23.99 -18.43
C ARG A 314 7.10 22.76 -17.62
N TYR A 315 6.22 22.18 -16.85
CA TYR A 315 6.48 20.96 -16.07
C TYR A 315 6.14 19.68 -16.81
N GLY A 316 5.75 19.73 -18.09
CA GLY A 316 5.45 18.56 -18.92
C GLY A 316 4.19 17.81 -18.51
N CYS A 317 3.22 18.47 -17.88
CA CYS A 317 1.96 17.87 -17.49
C CYS A 317 1.14 17.48 -18.73
N ARG A 318 0.45 16.35 -18.69
CA ARG A 318 -0.58 16.00 -19.67
C ARG A 318 -1.86 16.76 -19.34
N ILE A 319 -2.25 17.71 -20.21
CA ILE A 319 -3.39 18.60 -19.97
C ILE A 319 -4.65 18.05 -20.65
N HIS A 320 -5.73 17.95 -19.90
CA HIS A 320 -7.07 17.62 -20.38
C HIS A 320 -8.02 18.78 -20.03
N HIS A 321 -8.88 19.15 -20.97
CA HIS A 321 -9.83 20.24 -20.78
C HIS A 321 -11.24 19.69 -20.57
N ILE A 322 -11.93 20.23 -19.58
CA ILE A 322 -13.35 20.00 -19.35
C ILE A 322 -14.09 21.35 -19.45
N SER A 323 -15.15 21.40 -20.25
CA SER A 323 -15.93 22.62 -20.38
C SER A 323 -16.77 22.89 -19.11
N ARG A 324 -17.06 24.16 -18.83
CA ARG A 324 -17.80 24.56 -17.63
C ARG A 324 -19.19 23.91 -17.54
N ASP A 325 -19.87 23.76 -18.66
CA ASP A 325 -21.19 23.13 -18.75
C ASP A 325 -21.17 21.61 -18.48
N GLN A 326 -20.02 20.97 -18.71
CA GLN A 326 -19.82 19.55 -18.45
C GLN A 326 -19.18 19.28 -17.08
N PHE A 327 -18.69 20.30 -16.41
CA PHE A 327 -17.94 20.14 -15.17
C PHE A 327 -18.83 19.62 -14.03
N SER A 328 -18.35 18.59 -13.37
CA SER A 328 -18.66 18.26 -11.98
C SER A 328 -17.38 17.75 -11.31
N PHE A 329 -17.36 17.74 -9.98
CA PHE A 329 -16.18 17.26 -9.25
C PHE A 329 -15.90 15.79 -9.58
N GLY A 330 -16.91 14.92 -9.57
CA GLY A 330 -16.77 13.52 -9.93
C GLY A 330 -16.34 13.32 -11.39
N ARG A 331 -16.95 14.05 -12.34
CA ARG A 331 -16.62 13.92 -13.78
C ARG A 331 -15.19 14.35 -14.09
N SER A 332 -14.74 15.45 -13.51
CA SER A 332 -13.35 15.91 -13.71
C SER A 332 -12.32 14.90 -13.18
N LEU A 333 -12.62 14.26 -12.04
CA LEU A 333 -11.77 13.18 -11.50
C LEU A 333 -11.83 11.93 -12.38
N ASN A 334 -13.02 11.50 -12.81
CA ASN A 334 -13.16 10.35 -13.71
C ASN A 334 -12.39 10.57 -15.02
N MET A 335 -12.49 11.76 -15.62
CA MET A 335 -11.72 12.11 -16.83
C MET A 335 -10.20 11.99 -16.59
N GLY A 336 -9.69 12.50 -15.48
CA GLY A 336 -8.28 12.37 -15.13
C GLY A 336 -7.86 10.91 -14.90
N CYS A 337 -8.70 10.13 -14.20
CA CYS A 337 -8.46 8.71 -13.96
C CYS A 337 -8.51 7.88 -15.25
N GLU A 338 -9.41 8.20 -16.20
CA GLU A 338 -9.47 7.56 -17.52
C GLU A 338 -8.23 7.86 -18.37
N ALA A 339 -7.74 9.09 -18.31
CA ALA A 339 -6.53 9.49 -19.01
C ALA A 339 -5.24 8.91 -18.39
N ALA A 340 -5.30 8.46 -17.16
CA ALA A 340 -4.17 7.95 -16.38
C ALA A 340 -3.73 6.56 -16.85
N ASN A 341 -2.42 6.27 -16.79
CA ASN A 341 -1.86 4.94 -17.10
C ASN A 341 -1.48 4.17 -15.82
N GLY A 342 -1.33 4.86 -14.69
CA GLY A 342 -0.84 4.30 -13.44
C GLY A 342 -1.80 3.32 -12.79
N GLU A 343 -1.23 2.39 -12.04
CA GLU A 343 -1.97 1.45 -11.18
C GLU A 343 -2.45 2.10 -9.89
N ILE A 344 -1.83 3.22 -9.51
CA ILE A 344 -2.22 4.06 -8.38
C ILE A 344 -2.62 5.42 -8.94
N LEU A 345 -3.82 5.86 -8.58
CA LEU A 345 -4.39 7.14 -8.95
C LEU A 345 -4.25 8.09 -7.75
N VAL A 346 -3.35 9.06 -7.85
CA VAL A 346 -3.13 10.07 -6.81
C VAL A 346 -3.91 11.32 -7.15
N LEU A 347 -4.76 11.76 -6.25
CA LEU A 347 -5.64 12.91 -6.44
C LEU A 347 -5.17 14.04 -5.52
N ILE A 348 -4.90 15.21 -6.10
CA ILE A 348 -4.45 16.37 -5.34
C ILE A 348 -5.06 17.65 -5.92
N SER A 349 -5.44 18.58 -5.05
CA SER A 349 -5.94 19.90 -5.47
C SER A 349 -4.80 20.81 -5.91
N GLY A 350 -5.05 21.67 -6.91
CA GLY A 350 -4.05 22.59 -7.49
C GLY A 350 -3.39 23.57 -6.49
N HIS A 351 -4.01 23.74 -5.31
CA HIS A 351 -3.53 24.59 -4.21
C HIS A 351 -3.09 23.79 -2.96
N CYS A 352 -2.79 22.49 -3.12
CA CYS A 352 -2.18 21.66 -2.07
C CYS A 352 -0.70 21.42 -2.38
N VAL A 353 0.19 21.75 -1.45
CA VAL A 353 1.65 21.64 -1.67
C VAL A 353 2.23 20.60 -0.69
N PRO A 354 2.90 19.53 -1.16
CA PRO A 354 3.57 18.55 -0.30
C PRO A 354 4.57 19.20 0.67
N THR A 355 4.57 18.75 1.93
CA THR A 355 5.46 19.30 2.97
C THR A 355 6.83 18.63 3.05
N GLY A 356 7.03 17.51 2.34
CA GLY A 356 8.27 16.74 2.36
C GLY A 356 8.52 15.98 1.07
N THR A 357 9.67 15.36 0.98
CA THR A 357 10.12 14.62 -0.22
C THR A 357 9.64 13.16 -0.26
N GLU A 358 8.99 12.67 0.79
CA GLU A 358 8.47 11.29 0.89
C GLU A 358 6.94 11.23 0.76
N TRP A 359 6.28 12.35 0.45
CA TRP A 359 4.82 12.46 0.40
C TRP A 359 4.19 11.42 -0.51
N LEU A 360 4.69 11.29 -1.74
CA LEU A 360 4.14 10.35 -2.74
C LEU A 360 4.34 8.91 -2.31
N GLN A 361 5.54 8.56 -1.84
CA GLN A 361 5.86 7.22 -1.34
C GLN A 361 4.94 6.83 -0.20
N GLN A 362 4.82 7.69 0.82
CA GLN A 362 4.01 7.41 2.00
C GLN A 362 2.51 7.32 1.67
N LEU A 363 2.02 8.14 0.73
CA LEU A 363 0.62 8.11 0.31
C LEU A 363 0.27 6.82 -0.45
N CYS A 364 1.18 6.33 -1.29
CA CYS A 364 0.97 5.12 -2.09
C CYS A 364 1.24 3.82 -1.33
N GLN A 365 2.06 3.85 -0.28
CA GLN A 365 2.56 2.66 0.40
C GLN A 365 1.44 1.70 0.88
N PRO A 366 0.33 2.14 1.52
CA PRO A 366 -0.71 1.21 1.93
C PRO A 366 -1.41 0.47 0.78
N ILE A 367 -1.44 1.06 -0.44
CA ILE A 367 -1.93 0.36 -1.65
C ILE A 367 -0.90 -0.67 -2.11
N LEU A 368 0.38 -0.31 -2.10
CA LEU A 368 1.47 -1.21 -2.48
C LEU A 368 1.50 -2.44 -1.58
N ASP A 369 1.30 -2.26 -0.29
CA ASP A 369 1.25 -3.33 0.72
C ASP A 369 -0.07 -4.14 0.68
N GLY A 370 -1.07 -3.72 -0.09
CA GLY A 370 -2.41 -4.31 -0.06
C GLY A 370 -3.16 -4.12 1.26
N ALA A 371 -2.74 -3.15 2.06
CA ALA A 371 -3.34 -2.84 3.36
C ALA A 371 -4.63 -2.02 3.23
N ALA A 372 -4.75 -1.20 2.19
CA ALA A 372 -5.94 -0.43 1.88
C ALA A 372 -6.05 -0.15 0.36
N ASP A 373 -7.26 0.21 -0.08
CA ASP A 373 -7.58 0.48 -1.48
C ASP A 373 -7.74 1.96 -1.77
N TYR A 374 -8.14 2.76 -0.76
CA TYR A 374 -8.33 4.19 -0.85
C TYR A 374 -7.76 4.90 0.37
N ILE A 375 -6.79 5.77 0.14
CA ILE A 375 -5.99 6.44 1.16
C ILE A 375 -6.19 7.94 1.06
N TYR A 376 -6.17 8.64 2.20
CA TYR A 376 -5.99 10.08 2.22
C TYR A 376 -4.85 10.47 3.16
N GLY A 377 -4.16 11.55 2.79
CA GLY A 377 -3.05 12.11 3.53
C GLY A 377 -3.45 13.27 4.44
N ARG A 378 -2.51 13.66 5.30
CA ARG A 378 -2.66 14.80 6.19
C ARG A 378 -2.78 16.10 5.40
N GLN A 379 -3.67 16.99 5.85
CA GLN A 379 -3.79 18.35 5.37
C GLN A 379 -3.53 19.32 6.52
N VAL A 380 -2.69 20.30 6.29
CA VAL A 380 -2.36 21.37 7.23
C VAL A 380 -2.80 22.69 6.60
N GLY A 381 -3.59 23.47 7.30
CA GLY A 381 -3.99 24.80 6.80
C GLY A 381 -2.81 25.73 6.70
N SER A 382 -2.76 26.55 5.63
CA SER A 382 -1.73 27.56 5.46
C SER A 382 -1.82 28.63 6.58
N PRO A 383 -0.74 29.40 6.82
CA PRO A 383 -0.79 30.53 7.75
C PRO A 383 -1.89 31.56 7.42
N ASP A 384 -2.21 31.71 6.12
CA ASP A 384 -3.22 32.64 5.61
C ASP A 384 -4.67 32.11 5.72
N SER A 385 -4.85 30.82 6.03
CA SER A 385 -6.17 30.24 6.26
C SER A 385 -6.80 30.77 7.54
N HIS A 386 -8.13 30.85 7.56
CA HIS A 386 -8.87 31.27 8.76
C HIS A 386 -8.52 30.41 9.97
N TYR A 387 -8.45 31.01 11.16
CA TYR A 387 -8.09 30.30 12.38
C TYR A 387 -8.96 29.06 12.61
N SER A 388 -10.29 29.20 12.50
CA SER A 388 -11.22 28.08 12.68
C SER A 388 -11.03 26.97 11.66
N GLU A 389 -10.57 27.27 10.45
CA GLU A 389 -10.30 26.27 9.43
C GLU A 389 -9.06 25.44 9.77
N ARG A 390 -7.98 26.08 10.23
CA ARG A 390 -6.81 25.35 10.75
C ARG A 390 -7.17 24.41 11.90
N ARG A 391 -8.12 24.80 12.75
CA ARG A 391 -8.65 23.93 13.83
C ARG A 391 -9.45 22.74 13.26
N ILE A 392 -10.18 22.93 12.16
CA ILE A 392 -10.89 21.85 11.46
C ILE A 392 -9.86 20.87 10.89
N PHE A 393 -8.84 21.34 10.20
CA PHE A 393 -7.77 20.47 9.68
C PHE A 393 -7.10 19.68 10.80
N ALA A 394 -6.69 20.33 11.90
CA ALA A 394 -6.07 19.63 13.03
C ALA A 394 -6.97 18.54 13.65
N LYS A 395 -8.31 18.72 13.59
CA LYS A 395 -9.27 17.73 14.08
C LYS A 395 -9.41 16.52 13.16
N TYR A 396 -9.53 16.75 11.84
CA TYR A 396 -9.80 15.68 10.86
C TYR A 396 -8.53 15.00 10.36
N TYR A 397 -7.38 15.65 10.45
CA TYR A 397 -6.08 15.17 9.99
C TYR A 397 -5.04 15.13 11.14
N PRO A 398 -5.22 14.22 12.12
CA PRO A 398 -4.33 14.11 13.28
C PRO A 398 -2.91 13.68 12.90
N GLU A 399 -1.99 13.72 13.88
CA GLU A 399 -0.57 13.38 13.65
C GLU A 399 -0.26 11.87 13.60
N HIS A 400 -1.25 11.03 13.82
CA HIS A 400 -1.11 9.57 13.84
C HIS A 400 -1.91 8.93 12.71
N SER A 401 -1.25 8.06 11.94
CA SER A 401 -1.88 7.29 10.87
C SER A 401 -2.85 6.23 11.40
N ARG A 402 -3.79 5.80 10.53
CA ARG A 402 -4.72 4.70 10.77
C ARG A 402 -4.77 3.83 9.50
N ILE A 403 -4.15 2.64 9.54
CA ILE A 403 -3.98 1.77 8.38
C ILE A 403 -4.31 0.32 8.79
N PRO A 404 -5.45 -0.25 8.36
CA PRO A 404 -6.62 0.47 7.81
C PRO A 404 -7.29 1.35 8.86
N GLN A 405 -8.18 2.26 8.41
CA GLN A 405 -9.03 3.02 9.33
C GLN A 405 -10.44 2.41 9.45
N ASP A 406 -11.11 2.74 10.54
CA ASP A 406 -12.54 2.50 10.68
C ASP A 406 -13.34 3.59 9.95
N GLY A 407 -14.38 3.17 9.20
CA GLY A 407 -15.26 4.08 8.48
C GLY A 407 -14.79 4.42 7.06
N PHE A 408 -15.43 5.42 6.46
CA PHE A 408 -15.27 5.76 5.05
C PHE A 408 -14.89 7.23 4.78
N PHE A 409 -14.35 7.92 5.77
CA PHE A 409 -13.89 9.30 5.53
C PHE A 409 -12.68 9.28 4.60
N CYS A 410 -12.76 10.03 3.50
CA CYS A 410 -11.67 10.31 2.56
C CYS A 410 -11.75 11.75 2.09
N ASN A 411 -10.67 12.28 1.50
CA ASN A 411 -10.67 13.62 0.94
C ASN A 411 -9.70 13.75 -0.25
N ASN A 412 -10.23 14.07 -1.42
CA ASN A 412 -9.50 14.11 -2.69
C ASN A 412 -8.57 15.32 -2.85
N ALA A 413 -8.53 16.23 -1.91
CA ALA A 413 -7.51 17.27 -1.93
C ALA A 413 -6.09 16.71 -1.68
N ASN A 414 -5.99 15.49 -1.09
CA ASN A 414 -4.74 14.76 -0.89
C ASN A 414 -5.06 13.28 -0.66
N SER A 415 -5.15 12.48 -1.74
CA SER A 415 -5.53 11.07 -1.64
C SER A 415 -4.86 10.19 -2.70
N ALA A 416 -4.91 8.88 -2.49
CA ALA A 416 -4.53 7.86 -3.46
C ALA A 416 -5.55 6.73 -3.50
N LEU A 417 -5.89 6.25 -4.68
CA LEU A 417 -6.88 5.21 -4.94
C LEU A 417 -6.26 4.15 -5.85
N SER A 418 -6.42 2.85 -5.54
CA SER A 418 -6.02 1.81 -6.47
C SER A 418 -6.87 1.88 -7.74
N ARG A 419 -6.25 1.67 -8.90
CA ARG A 419 -6.98 1.64 -10.18
C ARG A 419 -8.11 0.61 -10.15
N ALA A 420 -7.85 -0.57 -9.59
CA ALA A 420 -8.86 -1.61 -9.48
C ALA A 420 -10.09 -1.17 -8.69
N ALA A 421 -9.90 -0.43 -7.58
CA ALA A 421 -11.01 0.12 -6.81
C ALA A 421 -11.77 1.19 -7.60
N TRP A 422 -11.07 2.07 -8.33
CA TRP A 422 -11.73 3.07 -9.17
C TRP A 422 -12.48 2.46 -10.34
N ASP A 423 -11.93 1.47 -11.02
CA ASP A 423 -12.60 0.77 -12.12
C ASP A 423 -13.95 0.18 -11.71
N HIS A 424 -14.06 -0.32 -10.46
CA HIS A 424 -15.29 -0.87 -9.89
C HIS A 424 -16.25 0.19 -9.32
N HIS A 425 -15.71 1.31 -8.82
CA HIS A 425 -16.45 2.27 -7.99
C HIS A 425 -16.34 3.71 -8.46
N ARG A 426 -16.26 4.00 -9.73
CA ARG A 426 -16.10 5.36 -10.29
C ARG A 426 -16.79 6.45 -9.46
N PHE A 427 -16.27 7.67 -9.48
CA PHE A 427 -16.86 8.81 -8.78
C PHE A 427 -18.26 9.11 -9.31
N ASP A 428 -19.21 9.41 -8.41
CA ASP A 428 -20.56 9.88 -8.78
C ASP A 428 -20.44 11.30 -9.38
N GLU A 429 -20.86 11.45 -10.63
CA GLU A 429 -20.77 12.70 -11.38
C GLU A 429 -21.91 13.67 -11.10
N GLU A 430 -22.95 13.24 -10.39
CA GLU A 430 -24.12 14.09 -10.07
C GLU A 430 -24.00 14.78 -8.71
N LEU A 431 -23.02 14.39 -7.88
CA LEU A 431 -22.79 14.99 -6.59
C LEU A 431 -22.23 16.41 -6.71
N THR A 432 -22.68 17.28 -5.83
CA THR A 432 -22.18 18.66 -5.74
C THR A 432 -20.85 18.78 -4.97
N GLY A 433 -20.38 17.72 -4.36
CA GLY A 433 -19.16 17.58 -3.56
C GLY A 433 -19.19 16.28 -2.77
N LEU A 434 -18.15 16.01 -1.97
CA LEU A 434 -18.00 14.78 -1.16
C LEU A 434 -18.06 13.49 -2.01
N GLU A 435 -17.69 13.56 -3.28
CA GLU A 435 -17.58 12.42 -4.19
C GLU A 435 -16.57 11.38 -3.69
N ASP A 436 -15.58 11.84 -2.91
CA ASP A 436 -14.62 11.02 -2.18
C ASP A 436 -15.27 10.16 -1.10
N MET A 437 -16.06 10.77 -0.22
CA MET A 437 -16.77 10.04 0.84
C MET A 437 -17.82 9.08 0.30
N GLU A 438 -18.49 9.44 -0.79
CA GLU A 438 -19.48 8.58 -1.45
C GLU A 438 -18.82 7.33 -2.03
N LEU A 439 -17.73 7.49 -2.80
CA LEU A 439 -16.98 6.36 -3.34
C LEU A 439 -16.43 5.49 -2.21
N ALA A 440 -15.81 6.10 -1.19
CA ALA A 440 -15.27 5.38 -0.04
C ALA A 440 -16.36 4.58 0.70
N GLN A 441 -17.59 5.11 0.82
CA GLN A 441 -18.71 4.38 1.43
C GLN A 441 -19.08 3.14 0.61
N ARG A 442 -19.17 3.24 -0.73
CA ARG A 442 -19.46 2.09 -1.60
C ARG A 442 -18.33 1.05 -1.53
N LEU A 443 -17.08 1.50 -1.55
CA LEU A 443 -15.89 0.66 -1.43
C LEU A 443 -15.91 -0.14 -0.12
N VAL A 444 -16.11 0.51 1.02
CA VAL A 444 -16.15 -0.15 2.33
C VAL A 444 -17.30 -1.13 2.44
N ARG A 445 -18.49 -0.79 1.90
CA ARG A 445 -19.64 -1.72 1.85
C ARG A 445 -19.36 -2.96 1.00
N ALA A 446 -18.51 -2.83 -0.01
CA ALA A 446 -18.07 -3.95 -0.85
C ALA A 446 -16.90 -4.77 -0.23
N GLY A 447 -16.46 -4.44 0.99
CA GLY A 447 -15.37 -5.12 1.69
C GLY A 447 -13.97 -4.54 1.43
N GLY A 448 -13.85 -3.47 0.66
CA GLY A 448 -12.61 -2.71 0.49
C GLY A 448 -12.24 -1.92 1.74
N LYS A 449 -11.01 -1.43 1.80
CA LYS A 449 -10.44 -0.76 2.97
C LYS A 449 -10.00 0.66 2.66
N THR A 450 -10.23 1.56 3.60
CA THR A 450 -9.71 2.94 3.58
C THR A 450 -8.59 3.10 4.60
N ALA A 451 -7.70 4.08 4.40
CA ALA A 451 -6.64 4.41 5.35
C ALA A 451 -6.36 5.92 5.41
N TYR A 452 -5.84 6.34 6.56
CA TYR A 452 -5.30 7.67 6.78
C TYR A 452 -3.79 7.61 7.01
N VAL A 453 -3.01 8.42 6.27
CA VAL A 453 -1.56 8.49 6.38
C VAL A 453 -1.12 9.88 6.82
N ALA A 454 -0.72 10.01 8.08
CA ALA A 454 -0.32 11.30 8.66
C ALA A 454 0.98 11.84 8.06
N GLY A 455 1.91 10.98 7.67
CA GLY A 455 3.19 11.37 7.07
C GLY A 455 3.06 11.91 5.63
N ALA A 456 2.02 11.51 4.89
CA ALA A 456 1.72 12.05 3.56
C ALA A 456 1.05 13.43 3.66
N SER A 457 1.79 14.43 4.12
CA SER A 457 1.27 15.74 4.50
C SER A 457 1.39 16.77 3.39
N VAL A 458 0.34 17.61 3.24
CA VAL A 458 0.33 18.77 2.35
C VAL A 458 -0.09 20.04 3.10
N VAL A 459 0.42 21.20 2.67
CA VAL A 459 -0.16 22.49 3.04
C VAL A 459 -1.32 22.76 2.09
N HIS A 460 -2.51 22.94 2.63
CA HIS A 460 -3.72 23.24 1.87
C HIS A 460 -4.00 24.75 1.97
N HIS A 461 -3.88 25.46 0.85
CA HIS A 461 -4.05 26.90 0.78
C HIS A 461 -5.51 27.23 0.52
N HIS A 462 -6.18 27.78 1.54
CA HIS A 462 -7.52 28.34 1.43
C HIS A 462 -7.52 29.80 1.82
N SER A 463 -7.87 30.68 0.88
CA SER A 463 -8.11 32.12 1.11
C SER A 463 -9.51 32.48 0.66
N GLU A 464 -10.52 31.85 1.30
CA GLU A 464 -11.92 32.02 0.94
C GLU A 464 -12.55 33.26 1.61
N SER A 465 -13.32 34.02 0.86
CA SER A 465 -14.22 35.04 1.40
C SER A 465 -15.41 34.40 2.15
N TRP A 466 -16.08 35.15 3.02
CA TRP A 466 -17.23 34.65 3.80
C TRP A 466 -18.35 34.04 2.95
N PRO A 467 -18.74 34.64 1.79
CA PRO A 467 -19.69 34.02 0.88
C PRO A 467 -19.20 32.68 0.30
N GLN A 468 -17.89 32.53 0.04
CA GLN A 468 -17.33 31.27 -0.48
C GLN A 468 -17.33 30.19 0.61
N VAL A 469 -16.92 30.50 1.83
CA VAL A 469 -17.03 29.60 3.00
C VAL A 469 -18.47 29.08 3.14
N ARG A 470 -19.46 30.00 3.13
CA ARG A 470 -20.87 29.61 3.24
C ARG A 470 -21.32 28.68 2.11
N ARG A 471 -20.98 29.00 0.86
CA ARG A 471 -21.35 28.19 -0.31
C ARG A 471 -20.69 26.81 -0.28
N ARG A 472 -19.45 26.70 0.16
CA ARG A 472 -18.75 25.42 0.30
C ARG A 472 -19.52 24.51 1.26
N PHE A 473 -19.80 24.97 2.49
CA PHE A 473 -20.52 24.16 3.47
C PHE A 473 -22.00 23.90 3.09
N GLU A 474 -22.66 24.80 2.34
CA GLU A 474 -23.99 24.56 1.77
C GLU A 474 -23.93 23.41 0.75
N ARG A 475 -22.97 23.44 -0.18
CA ARG A 475 -22.73 22.41 -1.20
C ARG A 475 -22.41 21.05 -0.59
N GLU A 476 -21.50 21.01 0.38
CA GLU A 476 -21.13 19.79 1.09
C GLU A 476 -22.32 19.20 1.87
N ALA A 477 -23.13 20.03 2.50
CA ALA A 477 -24.32 19.57 3.21
C ALA A 477 -25.38 18.98 2.28
N ILE A 478 -25.55 19.51 1.06
CA ILE A 478 -26.43 18.94 0.03
C ILE A 478 -25.94 17.54 -0.37
N ALA A 479 -24.65 17.38 -0.61
CA ALA A 479 -24.06 16.09 -0.95
C ALA A 479 -24.15 15.09 0.23
N LEU A 480 -23.91 15.57 1.44
CA LEU A 480 -23.96 14.73 2.65
C LEU A 480 -25.34 14.09 2.86
N GLN A 481 -26.43 14.75 2.47
CA GLN A 481 -27.77 14.17 2.57
C GLN A 481 -27.96 12.93 1.70
N LYS A 482 -27.28 12.84 0.53
CA LYS A 482 -27.30 11.62 -0.28
C LYS A 482 -26.49 10.48 0.36
N ILE A 483 -25.36 10.82 0.99
CA ILE A 483 -24.42 9.86 1.58
C ILE A 483 -24.91 9.37 2.94
N MET A 484 -25.44 10.30 3.75
CA MET A 484 -25.87 10.07 5.14
C MET A 484 -27.24 10.73 5.40
N PRO A 485 -28.35 10.21 4.83
CA PRO A 485 -29.68 10.82 4.92
C PRO A 485 -30.21 10.92 6.34
N GLN A 486 -29.64 10.17 7.30
CA GLN A 486 -29.99 10.25 8.73
C GLN A 486 -29.43 11.49 9.43
N VAL A 487 -28.49 12.23 8.80
CA VAL A 487 -27.90 13.44 9.42
C VAL A 487 -28.81 14.64 9.15
N HIS A 488 -29.45 15.12 10.20
CA HIS A 488 -30.29 16.31 10.18
C HIS A 488 -29.74 17.39 11.10
N VAL A 489 -29.76 18.63 10.63
CA VAL A 489 -29.33 19.81 11.39
C VAL A 489 -30.49 20.79 11.48
N ASN A 490 -31.08 20.96 12.65
CA ASN A 490 -32.15 21.95 12.87
C ASN A 490 -31.57 23.30 13.33
N LEU A 491 -32.38 24.35 13.38
CA LEU A 491 -31.92 25.69 13.76
C LEU A 491 -31.32 25.76 15.19
N PHE A 492 -31.86 24.97 16.11
CA PHE A 492 -31.35 24.91 17.47
C PHE A 492 -29.95 24.27 17.50
N ASP A 493 -29.73 23.22 16.71
CA ASP A 493 -28.41 22.61 16.54
C ASP A 493 -27.41 23.61 15.99
N VAL A 494 -27.79 24.42 14.99
CA VAL A 494 -26.93 25.46 14.42
C VAL A 494 -26.44 26.42 15.50
N LEU A 495 -27.38 26.98 16.30
CA LEU A 495 -27.01 27.91 17.37
C LEU A 495 -26.10 27.26 18.40
N ARG A 496 -26.43 26.03 18.83
CA ARG A 496 -25.59 25.26 19.77
C ARG A 496 -24.19 25.01 19.22
N TYR A 497 -24.07 24.61 17.93
CA TYR A 497 -22.80 24.33 17.31
C TYR A 497 -21.96 25.60 17.11
N ILE A 498 -22.58 26.73 16.71
CA ILE A 498 -21.88 28.01 16.61
C ILE A 498 -21.28 28.38 17.97
N VAL A 499 -22.10 28.44 19.02
CA VAL A 499 -21.64 28.82 20.36
C VAL A 499 -20.52 27.88 20.83
N SER A 500 -20.77 26.57 20.78
CA SER A 500 -19.79 25.57 21.24
C SER A 500 -18.46 25.64 20.48
N SER A 501 -18.51 25.79 19.14
CA SER A 501 -17.30 25.83 18.31
C SER A 501 -16.53 27.14 18.49
N VAL A 502 -17.24 28.29 18.57
CA VAL A 502 -16.62 29.59 18.87
C VAL A 502 -15.93 29.56 20.24
N CYS A 503 -16.60 29.04 21.28
CA CYS A 503 -15.98 28.93 22.61
C CYS A 503 -14.71 28.05 22.61
N LYS A 504 -14.76 26.91 21.93
CA LYS A 504 -13.59 26.01 21.81
C LYS A 504 -12.43 26.66 21.05
N ASP A 505 -12.73 27.32 19.93
CA ASP A 505 -11.70 27.98 19.13
C ASP A 505 -11.08 29.16 19.91
N LEU A 506 -11.88 29.97 20.61
CA LEU A 506 -11.40 31.05 21.44
C LEU A 506 -10.53 30.56 22.62
N GLN A 507 -10.92 29.44 23.23
CA GLN A 507 -10.13 28.83 24.29
C GLN A 507 -8.76 28.36 23.76
N SER A 508 -8.73 27.78 22.55
CA SER A 508 -7.49 27.37 21.92
C SER A 508 -6.66 28.56 21.47
N ALA A 509 -7.26 29.58 20.87
CA ALA A 509 -6.57 30.80 20.45
C ALA A 509 -5.89 31.53 21.63
N ARG A 510 -6.55 31.56 22.80
CA ARG A 510 -5.95 32.12 24.01
C ARG A 510 -4.74 31.31 24.49
N ARG A 511 -4.81 29.98 24.42
CA ARG A 511 -3.68 29.11 24.83
C ARG A 511 -2.48 29.23 23.88
N GLU A 512 -2.75 29.46 22.60
CA GLU A 512 -1.75 29.62 21.54
C GLU A 512 -1.20 31.08 21.44
N GLY A 513 -1.71 32.00 22.24
CA GLY A 513 -1.29 33.41 22.23
C GLY A 513 -1.71 34.17 20.96
N ALA A 514 -2.74 33.70 20.25
CA ALA A 514 -3.24 34.33 19.04
C ALA A 514 -3.87 35.71 19.33
N SER A 515 -3.62 36.70 18.46
CA SER A 515 -4.01 38.09 18.63
C SER A 515 -5.54 38.32 18.68
N GLN A 516 -5.98 39.46 19.22
CA GLN A 516 -7.43 39.82 19.29
C GLN A 516 -8.13 39.91 17.92
N SER A 517 -7.39 40.14 16.83
CA SER A 517 -7.95 40.11 15.47
C SER A 517 -8.58 38.75 15.08
N SER A 518 -8.22 37.67 15.80
CA SER A 518 -8.79 36.32 15.59
C SER A 518 -10.23 36.17 16.08
N LEU A 519 -10.76 37.03 16.94
CA LEU A 519 -12.13 36.88 17.49
C LEU A 519 -13.20 37.04 16.41
N MET A 520 -13.14 38.13 15.66
CA MET A 520 -14.12 38.41 14.58
C MET A 520 -14.01 37.36 13.46
N ASP A 521 -12.80 36.90 13.15
CA ASP A 521 -12.53 35.85 12.19
C ASP A 521 -13.20 34.54 12.64
N ILE A 522 -12.96 34.11 13.90
CA ILE A 522 -13.55 32.89 14.46
C ILE A 522 -15.07 32.92 14.41
N VAL A 523 -15.68 34.02 14.87
CA VAL A 523 -17.15 34.15 14.89
C VAL A 523 -17.72 34.13 13.46
N SER A 524 -17.11 34.91 12.54
CA SER A 524 -17.55 34.99 11.14
C SER A 524 -17.42 33.65 10.42
N TYR A 525 -16.31 32.95 10.62
CA TYR A 525 -16.09 31.62 10.04
C TYR A 525 -17.17 30.63 10.50
N ARG A 526 -17.35 30.47 11.84
CA ARG A 526 -18.29 29.51 12.40
C ARG A 526 -19.74 29.84 12.07
N TRP A 527 -20.07 31.13 12.00
CA TRP A 527 -21.37 31.58 11.52
C TRP A 527 -21.65 31.14 10.07
N ASN A 528 -20.72 31.44 9.14
CA ASN A 528 -20.89 31.07 7.75
C ASN A 528 -20.85 29.55 7.52
N GLN A 529 -20.00 28.83 8.26
CA GLN A 529 -19.94 27.36 8.23
C GLN A 529 -21.31 26.74 8.55
N TYR A 530 -21.84 27.01 9.75
CA TYR A 530 -23.05 26.33 10.21
C TYR A 530 -24.33 26.85 9.53
N LEU A 531 -24.35 28.12 9.13
CA LEU A 531 -25.45 28.65 8.34
C LEU A 531 -25.49 28.01 6.94
N GLY A 532 -24.34 27.82 6.29
CA GLY A 532 -24.23 27.07 5.04
C GLY A 532 -24.68 25.63 5.20
N SER A 533 -24.16 24.91 6.20
CA SER A 533 -24.54 23.53 6.50
C SER A 533 -26.04 23.38 6.76
N TRP A 534 -26.64 24.28 7.52
CA TRP A 534 -28.08 24.27 7.78
C TRP A 534 -28.89 24.47 6.49
N LYS A 535 -28.52 25.46 5.69
CA LYS A 535 -29.21 25.78 4.43
C LYS A 535 -29.15 24.61 3.45
N GLY A 536 -27.98 23.98 3.27
CA GLY A 536 -27.79 22.81 2.42
C GLY A 536 -28.53 21.57 2.94
N ASN A 537 -28.62 21.39 4.26
CA ASN A 537 -29.32 20.27 4.88
C ASN A 537 -30.87 20.31 4.66
N HIS A 538 -31.44 21.49 4.34
CA HIS A 538 -32.87 21.67 4.11
C HIS A 538 -33.26 21.66 2.63
N GLN A 539 -32.33 21.54 1.68
CA GLN A 539 -32.63 21.51 0.26
C GLN A 539 -33.00 20.08 -0.20
N HIS A 540 -34.30 19.78 -0.29
CA HIS A 540 -34.82 18.50 -0.79
C HIS A 540 -35.03 18.46 -2.31
N ARG A 541 -34.53 19.43 -3.10
CA ARG A 541 -34.81 19.57 -4.53
C ARG A 541 -33.71 19.00 -5.41
N LYS A 542 -34.07 18.39 -6.55
CA LYS A 542 -33.15 18.20 -7.67
C LYS A 542 -32.64 19.58 -8.10
N LEU A 543 -31.36 19.78 -8.05
CA LEU A 543 -30.71 21.03 -8.45
C LEU A 543 -30.99 21.30 -9.94
N SER A 544 -31.49 22.48 -10.29
CA SER A 544 -31.54 22.96 -11.68
C SER A 544 -30.13 23.14 -12.23
N HIS A 545 -30.02 23.26 -13.57
CA HIS A 545 -28.70 23.51 -14.21
C HIS A 545 -28.06 24.79 -13.67
N ALA A 546 -28.82 25.88 -13.51
CA ALA A 546 -28.34 27.14 -12.97
C ALA A 546 -27.86 27.03 -11.50
N GLU A 547 -28.53 26.19 -10.69
CA GLU A 547 -28.09 25.95 -9.33
C GLU A 547 -26.83 25.08 -9.28
N LYS A 548 -26.68 24.07 -10.17
CA LYS A 548 -25.46 23.30 -10.32
C LYS A 548 -24.27 24.21 -10.71
N GLU A 549 -24.44 25.12 -11.64
CA GLU A 549 -23.43 26.08 -12.04
C GLU A 549 -22.94 26.94 -10.86
N LYS A 550 -23.84 27.42 -10.03
CA LYS A 550 -23.53 28.17 -8.82
C LYS A 550 -22.67 27.39 -7.82
N TYR A 551 -22.85 26.07 -7.72
CA TYR A 551 -22.10 25.23 -6.78
C TYR A 551 -20.78 24.69 -7.34
N PHE A 552 -20.71 24.43 -8.64
CA PHE A 552 -19.49 23.93 -9.29
C PHE A 552 -18.50 25.03 -9.62
N PHE A 553 -19.00 26.26 -9.89
CA PHE A 553 -18.18 27.44 -10.21
C PHE A 553 -18.50 28.61 -9.26
N PRO A 554 -18.11 28.53 -7.99
CA PRO A 554 -18.29 29.64 -7.06
C PRO A 554 -17.34 30.78 -7.46
N HIS A 555 -17.91 31.93 -7.90
CA HIS A 555 -17.19 33.18 -8.17
C HIS A 555 -16.85 33.89 -6.88
#